data_6e8d750952c3a1bbf7e2eab2930e96e3
#
_entry.id   6e8d750952c3a1bbf7e2eab2930e96e3
#
_cell.length_a   1.000
_cell.length_b   1.000
_cell.length_c   1.000
_cell.angle_alpha   90.00
_cell.angle_beta   90.00
_cell.angle_gamma   90.00
#
_symmetry.space_group_name_H-M   'P 1'
#
loop_
_entity.id
_entity.type
_entity.pdbx_description
1 polymer ?
#
loop_
_entity_poly.entity_id
_entity_poly.type
_entity_poly.pdbx_seq_one_letter_code
_entity_poly.pdbx_strand_id
1 'polypeptide(L)'
;MINSFTFLFLSEINQNLSKLRVYSLGLITLLMVPLAWLLQGMPPVADFFRPDELFVAWTLIGIEFGLLFGTLMLILTATAASKESFGHQIRLIRSFKLTIVDTVFLSLCAGIGEEFLFRVALQEWLHPLLVAVVFVAIHGYINPRDWETTKLGLVLLLFIIALSYAVYEQGLWFCIAAHASYDFLLLIWWSRYKPDH
;
A
#
# COMPACT_ATOMS: atom_id res chain seq x y z
N MET A 1 -21.68 -6.99 35.85
CA MET A 1 -20.23 -6.75 35.97
C MET A 1 -19.48 -7.86 35.24
N ILE A 2 -18.80 -7.57 34.14
CA ILE A 2 -17.95 -8.55 33.45
C ILE A 2 -16.74 -8.75 34.33
N ASN A 3 -16.47 -10.01 34.71
CA ASN A 3 -15.34 -10.37 35.57
C ASN A 3 -14.02 -9.96 34.84
N SER A 4 -13.03 -9.45 35.57
CA SER A 4 -11.73 -9.03 34.99
C SER A 4 -11.06 -10.12 34.14
N PHE A 5 -11.26 -11.39 34.49
CA PHE A 5 -10.77 -12.53 33.71
C PHE A 5 -11.46 -12.64 32.35
N THR A 6 -12.79 -12.48 32.29
CA THR A 6 -13.55 -12.51 31.04
C THR A 6 -13.17 -11.31 30.14
N PHE A 7 -12.91 -10.14 30.71
CA PHE A 7 -12.46 -8.98 29.96
C PHE A 7 -11.08 -9.19 29.34
N LEU A 8 -10.12 -9.74 30.09
CA LEU A 8 -8.76 -10.05 29.61
C LEU A 8 -8.82 -11.12 28.51
N PHE A 9 -9.58 -12.17 28.69
CA PHE A 9 -9.76 -13.25 27.71
C PHE A 9 -10.36 -12.73 26.39
N LEU A 10 -11.42 -11.92 26.45
CA LEU A 10 -12.02 -11.32 25.25
C LEU A 10 -11.08 -10.33 24.56
N SER A 11 -10.29 -9.58 25.32
CA SER A 11 -9.30 -8.66 24.74
C SER A 11 -8.19 -9.42 23.99
N GLU A 12 -7.74 -10.54 24.52
CA GLU A 12 -6.72 -11.40 23.90
C GLU A 12 -7.25 -12.07 22.62
N ILE A 13 -8.47 -12.60 22.62
CA ILE A 13 -9.11 -13.15 21.41
C ILE A 13 -9.22 -12.06 20.33
N ASN A 14 -9.67 -10.87 20.68
CA ASN A 14 -9.82 -9.77 19.72
C ASN A 14 -8.47 -9.33 19.14
N GLN A 15 -7.42 -9.33 19.94
CA GLN A 15 -6.06 -9.04 19.48
C GLN A 15 -5.54 -10.11 18.52
N ASN A 16 -5.75 -11.39 18.85
CA ASN A 16 -5.34 -12.52 17.98
C ASN A 16 -6.07 -12.50 16.65
N LEU A 17 -7.40 -12.23 16.65
CA LEU A 17 -8.17 -12.07 15.41
C LEU A 17 -7.69 -10.89 14.57
N SER A 18 -7.31 -9.79 15.20
CA SER A 18 -6.73 -8.63 14.50
C SER A 18 -5.40 -9.00 13.82
N LYS A 19 -4.52 -9.70 14.52
CA LYS A 19 -3.24 -10.19 13.95
C LYS A 19 -3.45 -11.15 12.78
N LEU A 20 -4.36 -12.11 12.94
CA LEU A 20 -4.69 -13.05 11.87
C LEU A 20 -5.13 -12.31 10.60
N ARG A 21 -5.97 -11.27 10.71
CA ARG A 21 -6.41 -10.44 9.58
C ARG A 21 -5.24 -9.72 8.91
N VAL A 22 -4.34 -9.12 9.70
CA VAL A 22 -3.16 -8.41 9.20
C VAL A 22 -2.27 -9.33 8.38
N TYR A 23 -1.90 -10.49 8.95
CA TYR A 23 -1.03 -11.44 8.26
C TYR A 23 -1.72 -12.09 7.05
N SER A 24 -3.02 -12.38 7.14
CA SER A 24 -3.77 -12.90 6.00
C SER A 24 -3.83 -11.90 4.84
N LEU A 25 -4.06 -10.62 5.11
CA LEU A 25 -4.04 -9.56 4.09
C LEU A 25 -2.67 -9.49 3.40
N GLY A 26 -1.58 -9.42 4.16
CA GLY A 26 -0.25 -9.38 3.59
C GLY A 26 0.07 -10.62 2.75
N LEU A 27 -0.27 -11.82 3.24
CA LEU A 27 -0.03 -13.05 2.48
C LEU A 27 -0.87 -13.12 1.20
N ILE A 28 -2.14 -12.69 1.23
CA ILE A 28 -2.99 -12.62 0.04
C ILE A 28 -2.39 -11.65 -0.99
N THR A 29 -1.88 -10.50 -0.55
CA THR A 29 -1.20 -9.55 -1.44
C THR A 29 0.06 -10.16 -2.04
N LEU A 30 0.86 -10.91 -1.28
CA LEU A 30 2.04 -11.62 -1.80
C LEU A 30 1.69 -12.71 -2.82
N LEU A 31 0.47 -13.27 -2.83
CA LEU A 31 0.04 -14.19 -3.89
C LEU A 31 -0.05 -13.54 -5.27
N MET A 32 -0.02 -12.20 -5.34
CA MET A 32 0.09 -11.46 -6.60
C MET A 32 1.43 -11.74 -7.32
N VAL A 33 2.51 -12.08 -6.59
CA VAL A 33 3.82 -12.41 -7.18
C VAL A 33 3.76 -13.70 -8.02
N PRO A 34 3.35 -14.86 -7.47
CA PRO A 34 3.20 -16.06 -8.30
C PRO A 34 2.15 -15.90 -9.39
N LEU A 35 1.09 -15.12 -9.16
CA LEU A 35 0.12 -14.79 -10.20
C LEU A 35 0.77 -14.00 -11.35
N ALA A 36 1.56 -12.98 -11.04
CA ALA A 36 2.32 -12.22 -12.04
C ALA A 36 3.29 -13.12 -12.83
N TRP A 37 3.99 -14.02 -12.14
CA TRP A 37 4.89 -14.98 -12.77
C TRP A 37 4.17 -15.92 -13.74
N LEU A 38 2.99 -16.41 -13.37
CA LEU A 38 2.13 -17.22 -14.24
C LEU A 38 1.65 -16.42 -15.47
N LEU A 39 1.23 -15.19 -15.28
CA LEU A 39 0.77 -14.31 -16.38
C LEU A 39 1.90 -13.98 -17.36
N GLN A 40 3.15 -13.96 -16.90
CA GLN A 40 4.35 -13.78 -17.73
C GLN A 40 4.82 -15.07 -18.43
N GLY A 41 4.08 -16.16 -18.33
CA GLY A 41 4.45 -17.45 -18.94
C GLY A 41 5.58 -18.18 -18.23
N MET A 42 5.75 -17.93 -16.92
CA MET A 42 6.73 -18.62 -16.03
C MET A 42 8.19 -18.48 -16.51
N PRO A 43 8.71 -17.25 -16.70
CA PRO A 43 10.09 -17.05 -17.09
C PRO A 43 11.05 -17.61 -16.01
N PRO A 44 12.35 -17.78 -16.31
CA PRO A 44 13.34 -18.12 -15.30
C PRO A 44 13.28 -17.13 -14.12
N VAL A 45 13.38 -17.63 -12.89
CA VAL A 45 13.23 -16.82 -11.67
C VAL A 45 14.19 -15.62 -11.67
N ALA A 46 15.44 -15.80 -12.12
CA ALA A 46 16.41 -14.72 -12.20
C ALA A 46 15.96 -13.58 -13.13
N ASP A 47 15.35 -13.92 -14.27
CA ASP A 47 14.85 -12.93 -15.22
C ASP A 47 13.58 -12.23 -14.72
N PHE A 48 12.77 -12.95 -13.94
CA PHE A 48 11.53 -12.40 -13.35
C PHE A 48 11.81 -11.34 -12.30
N PHE A 49 12.79 -11.56 -11.41
CA PHE A 49 13.15 -10.61 -10.36
C PHE A 49 14.05 -9.46 -10.82
N ARG A 50 14.74 -9.59 -11.95
CA ARG A 50 15.51 -8.54 -12.65
C ARG A 50 16.32 -7.61 -11.71
N PRO A 51 17.20 -8.11 -10.84
CA PRO A 51 18.09 -7.23 -10.10
C PRO A 51 19.11 -6.64 -11.09
N ASP A 52 19.18 -5.32 -11.18
CA ASP A 52 20.21 -4.61 -11.95
C ASP A 52 21.41 -4.21 -11.07
N GLU A 53 22.50 -3.73 -11.68
CA GLU A 53 23.70 -3.33 -10.95
C GLU A 53 23.46 -2.12 -10.03
N LEU A 54 22.47 -1.30 -10.32
CA LEU A 54 22.13 -0.10 -9.58
C LEU A 54 20.92 -0.30 -8.62
N PHE A 55 20.47 -1.53 -8.42
CA PHE A 55 19.24 -1.78 -7.66
C PHE A 55 19.27 -1.18 -6.25
N VAL A 56 20.43 -1.15 -5.57
CA VAL A 56 20.57 -0.56 -4.23
C VAL A 56 20.35 0.97 -4.29
N ALA A 57 20.96 1.65 -5.24
CA ALA A 57 20.81 3.09 -5.41
C ALA A 57 19.36 3.45 -5.74
N TRP A 58 18.74 2.75 -6.67
CA TRP A 58 17.36 2.96 -7.06
C TRP A 58 16.38 2.63 -5.93
N THR A 59 16.66 1.61 -5.12
CA THR A 59 15.87 1.30 -3.91
C THR A 59 15.90 2.45 -2.92
N LEU A 60 17.08 3.04 -2.64
CA LEU A 60 17.19 4.18 -1.72
C LEU A 60 16.45 5.41 -2.23
N ILE A 61 16.61 5.74 -3.52
CA ILE A 61 15.88 6.86 -4.15
C ILE A 61 14.36 6.58 -4.15
N GLY A 62 13.95 5.35 -4.36
CA GLY A 62 12.55 4.91 -4.26
C GLY A 62 11.97 5.16 -2.86
N ILE A 63 12.71 4.82 -1.80
CA ILE A 63 12.31 5.10 -0.42
C ILE A 63 12.05 6.60 -0.23
N GLU A 64 12.99 7.45 -0.64
CA GLU A 64 12.85 8.91 -0.52
C GLU A 64 11.64 9.43 -1.29
N PHE A 65 11.44 8.95 -2.51
CA PHE A 65 10.31 9.31 -3.36
C PHE A 65 8.96 8.92 -2.72
N GLY A 66 8.85 7.69 -2.19
CA GLY A 66 7.64 7.23 -1.52
C GLY A 66 7.34 8.01 -0.23
N LEU A 67 8.37 8.33 0.57
CA LEU A 67 8.22 9.17 1.76
C LEU A 67 7.78 10.59 1.40
N LEU A 68 8.29 11.17 0.31
CA LEU A 68 7.89 12.49 -0.17
C LEU A 68 6.40 12.51 -0.53
N PHE A 69 5.95 11.58 -1.36
CA PHE A 69 4.53 11.49 -1.74
C PHE A 69 3.62 11.12 -0.57
N GLY A 70 4.06 10.23 0.32
CA GLY A 70 3.35 9.90 1.55
C GLY A 70 3.18 11.12 2.46
N THR A 71 4.23 11.94 2.60
CA THR A 71 4.15 13.20 3.36
C THR A 71 3.17 14.18 2.72
N LEU A 72 3.21 14.33 1.40
CA LEU A 72 2.23 15.15 0.68
C LEU A 72 0.81 14.67 0.93
N MET A 73 0.56 13.36 0.86
CA MET A 73 -0.73 12.77 1.15
C MET A 73 -1.19 13.04 2.59
N LEU A 74 -0.29 12.91 3.57
CA LEU A 74 -0.60 13.24 4.97
C LEU A 74 -0.99 14.71 5.16
N ILE A 75 -0.29 15.64 4.51
CA ILE A 75 -0.61 17.07 4.56
C ILE A 75 -2.02 17.30 3.98
N LEU A 76 -2.33 16.72 2.84
CA LEU A 76 -3.63 16.86 2.19
C LEU A 76 -4.77 16.24 3.00
N THR A 77 -4.53 15.08 3.62
CA THR A 77 -5.53 14.41 4.47
C THR A 77 -5.70 15.09 5.85
N ALA A 78 -4.81 16.01 6.22
CA ALA A 78 -4.92 16.76 7.48
C ALA A 78 -6.03 17.83 7.47
N THR A 79 -6.60 18.19 6.32
CA THR A 79 -7.72 19.14 6.23
C THR A 79 -8.99 18.57 6.85
N ALA A 80 -9.87 19.42 7.38
CA ALA A 80 -11.10 18.98 8.05
C ALA A 80 -12.01 18.15 7.12
N ALA A 81 -12.23 18.61 5.89
CA ALA A 81 -13.05 17.91 4.90
C ALA A 81 -12.48 16.53 4.54
N SER A 82 -11.15 16.44 4.36
CA SER A 82 -10.48 15.17 4.08
C SER A 82 -10.53 14.22 5.27
N LYS A 83 -10.45 14.73 6.51
CA LYS A 83 -10.60 13.90 7.73
C LYS A 83 -11.96 13.23 7.80
N GLU A 84 -13.03 13.91 7.41
CA GLU A 84 -14.37 13.33 7.39
C GLU A 84 -14.49 12.23 6.34
N SER A 85 -14.07 12.49 5.12
CA SER A 85 -14.10 11.52 4.01
C SER A 85 -13.24 10.28 4.29
N PHE A 86 -12.05 10.45 4.86
CA PHE A 86 -11.13 9.35 5.22
C PHE A 86 -11.41 8.72 6.58
N GLY A 87 -12.37 9.23 7.32
CA GLY A 87 -12.69 8.75 8.66
C GLY A 87 -12.98 7.24 8.72
N HIS A 88 -13.58 6.68 7.66
CA HIS A 88 -13.83 5.24 7.58
C HIS A 88 -12.56 4.43 7.45
N GLN A 89 -11.68 4.80 6.52
CA GLN A 89 -10.40 4.14 6.26
C GLN A 89 -9.47 4.23 7.48
N ILE A 90 -9.38 5.42 8.09
CA ILE A 90 -8.60 5.62 9.32
C ILE A 90 -9.14 4.75 10.46
N ARG A 91 -10.46 4.68 10.66
CA ARG A 91 -11.05 3.79 11.68
C ARG A 91 -10.76 2.33 11.40
N LEU A 92 -10.81 1.90 10.13
CA LEU A 92 -10.47 0.53 9.74
C LEU A 92 -9.01 0.21 10.08
N ILE A 93 -8.06 1.05 9.66
CA ILE A 93 -6.62 0.87 9.95
C ILE A 93 -6.37 0.83 11.46
N ARG A 94 -7.00 1.72 12.23
CA ARG A 94 -6.89 1.72 13.70
C ARG A 94 -7.46 0.46 14.34
N SER A 95 -8.50 -0.12 13.76
CA SER A 95 -9.09 -1.37 14.28
C SER A 95 -8.13 -2.55 14.24
N PHE A 96 -7.13 -2.52 13.35
CA PHE A 96 -6.08 -3.55 13.27
C PHE A 96 -5.04 -3.45 14.39
N LYS A 97 -4.96 -2.34 15.12
CA LYS A 97 -3.99 -2.12 16.20
C LYS A 97 -2.56 -2.46 15.77
N LEU A 98 -2.14 -1.92 14.63
CA LEU A 98 -0.86 -2.24 14.01
C LEU A 98 0.31 -1.88 14.92
N THR A 99 1.24 -2.81 15.10
CA THR A 99 2.58 -2.54 15.62
C THR A 99 3.48 -2.04 14.48
N ILE A 100 4.67 -1.55 14.81
CA ILE A 100 5.67 -1.18 13.78
C ILE A 100 5.98 -2.39 12.88
N VAL A 101 6.12 -3.58 13.45
CA VAL A 101 6.40 -4.80 12.70
C VAL A 101 5.26 -5.15 11.74
N ASP A 102 4.01 -5.03 12.19
CA ASP A 102 2.84 -5.26 11.33
C ASP A 102 2.79 -4.25 10.18
N THR A 103 3.12 -2.98 10.47
CA THR A 103 3.15 -1.91 9.46
C THR A 103 4.22 -2.19 8.41
N VAL A 104 5.45 -2.52 8.83
CA VAL A 104 6.54 -2.90 7.92
C VAL A 104 6.13 -4.11 7.07
N PHE A 105 5.57 -5.14 7.71
CA PHE A 105 5.13 -6.35 7.02
C PHE A 105 4.08 -6.04 5.94
N LEU A 106 3.00 -5.32 6.28
CA LEU A 106 1.94 -4.98 5.31
C LEU A 106 2.46 -4.13 4.17
N SER A 107 3.27 -3.11 4.47
CA SER A 107 3.82 -2.20 3.46
C SER A 107 4.76 -2.93 2.49
N LEU A 108 5.58 -3.86 2.99
CA LEU A 108 6.43 -4.68 2.12
C LEU A 108 5.60 -5.65 1.29
N CYS A 109 4.57 -6.29 1.87
CA CYS A 109 3.69 -7.18 1.13
C CYS A 109 2.96 -6.44 0.00
N ALA A 110 2.45 -5.23 0.27
CA ALA A 110 1.79 -4.40 -0.73
C ALA A 110 2.79 -3.97 -1.83
N GLY A 111 3.90 -3.34 -1.45
CA GLY A 111 4.91 -2.89 -2.40
C GLY A 111 5.45 -4.03 -3.28
N ILE A 112 5.70 -5.21 -2.73
CA ILE A 112 6.18 -6.35 -3.51
C ILE A 112 5.03 -6.93 -4.36
N GLY A 113 3.93 -7.33 -3.75
CA GLY A 113 2.86 -8.04 -4.44
C GLY A 113 2.22 -7.23 -5.55
N GLU A 114 1.87 -5.99 -5.26
CA GLU A 114 1.17 -5.12 -6.20
C GLU A 114 2.11 -4.64 -7.32
N GLU A 115 3.36 -4.29 -7.04
CA GLU A 115 4.27 -3.87 -8.11
C GLU A 115 4.60 -5.03 -9.06
N PHE A 116 4.74 -6.26 -8.59
CA PHE A 116 4.87 -7.41 -9.49
C PHE A 116 3.62 -7.60 -10.35
N LEU A 117 2.42 -7.52 -9.79
CA LEU A 117 1.20 -7.70 -10.57
C LEU A 117 0.99 -6.55 -11.56
N PHE A 118 1.10 -5.31 -11.10
CA PHE A 118 0.75 -4.16 -11.93
C PHE A 118 1.88 -3.76 -12.90
N ARG A 119 3.15 -3.76 -12.48
CA ARG A 119 4.28 -3.30 -13.31
C ARG A 119 4.88 -4.40 -14.15
N VAL A 120 5.03 -5.61 -13.58
CA VAL A 120 5.64 -6.71 -14.34
C VAL A 120 4.61 -7.41 -15.20
N ALA A 121 3.41 -7.76 -14.66
CA ALA A 121 2.44 -8.53 -15.41
C ALA A 121 1.49 -7.67 -16.24
N LEU A 122 0.72 -6.77 -15.62
CA LEU A 122 -0.34 -6.06 -16.34
C LEU A 122 0.18 -5.02 -17.34
N GLN A 123 1.28 -4.34 -17.04
CA GLN A 123 1.90 -3.37 -17.97
C GLN A 123 2.53 -4.01 -19.21
N GLU A 124 2.73 -5.30 -19.24
CA GLU A 124 3.11 -6.02 -20.48
C GLU A 124 1.98 -5.98 -21.53
N TRP A 125 0.74 -6.00 -21.07
CA TRP A 125 -0.44 -6.10 -21.93
C TRP A 125 -1.22 -4.80 -22.05
N LEU A 126 -1.10 -3.91 -21.07
CA LEU A 126 -1.91 -2.71 -20.95
C LEU A 126 -1.01 -1.47 -20.89
N HIS A 127 -1.52 -0.37 -21.45
CA HIS A 127 -0.83 0.90 -21.39
C HIS A 127 -0.62 1.37 -19.93
N PRO A 128 0.56 1.89 -19.53
CA PRO A 128 0.87 2.30 -18.16
C PRO A 128 -0.17 3.22 -17.51
N LEU A 129 -0.71 4.19 -18.25
CA LEU A 129 -1.77 5.07 -17.75
C LEU A 129 -3.05 4.32 -17.41
N LEU A 130 -3.43 3.32 -18.22
CA LEU A 130 -4.60 2.51 -17.95
C LEU A 130 -4.41 1.68 -16.69
N VAL A 131 -3.24 1.07 -16.52
CA VAL A 131 -2.88 0.32 -15.32
C VAL A 131 -2.93 1.22 -14.09
N ALA A 132 -2.42 2.45 -14.17
CA ALA A 132 -2.48 3.41 -13.07
C ALA A 132 -3.92 3.78 -12.70
N VAL A 133 -4.78 4.06 -13.67
CA VAL A 133 -6.20 4.38 -13.42
C VAL A 133 -6.92 3.18 -12.80
N VAL A 134 -6.71 1.97 -13.32
CA VAL A 134 -7.30 0.74 -12.77
C VAL A 134 -6.85 0.53 -11.33
N PHE A 135 -5.57 0.70 -11.04
CA PHE A 135 -5.02 0.61 -9.68
C PHE A 135 -5.77 1.52 -8.70
N VAL A 136 -5.87 2.81 -9.01
CA VAL A 136 -6.53 3.80 -8.14
C VAL A 136 -8.04 3.53 -8.01
N ALA A 137 -8.66 3.06 -9.10
CA ALA A 137 -10.08 2.76 -9.12
C ALA A 137 -10.45 1.56 -8.21
N ILE A 138 -9.69 0.46 -8.28
CA ILE A 138 -9.97 -0.74 -7.46
C ILE A 138 -9.71 -0.48 -5.97
N HIS A 139 -8.87 0.49 -5.63
CA HIS A 139 -8.65 0.93 -4.25
C HIS A 139 -9.75 1.87 -3.72
N GLY A 140 -10.76 2.19 -4.55
CA GLY A 140 -11.90 2.98 -4.14
C GLY A 140 -11.66 4.49 -4.06
N TYR A 141 -10.52 4.98 -4.56
CA TYR A 141 -10.20 6.41 -4.56
C TYR A 141 -10.90 7.20 -5.67
N ILE A 142 -11.47 6.54 -6.67
CA ILE A 142 -12.31 7.19 -7.68
C ILE A 142 -13.77 7.00 -7.26
N ASN A 143 -14.30 7.98 -6.54
CA ASN A 143 -15.66 7.92 -6.01
C ASN A 143 -16.47 9.16 -6.44
N PRO A 144 -17.35 9.06 -7.45
CA PRO A 144 -18.16 10.20 -7.91
C PRO A 144 -19.08 10.81 -6.85
N ARG A 145 -19.36 10.08 -5.77
CA ARG A 145 -20.21 10.53 -4.67
C ARG A 145 -19.44 11.22 -3.54
N ASP A 146 -18.12 11.08 -3.53
CA ASP A 146 -17.23 11.68 -2.54
C ASP A 146 -16.08 12.36 -3.25
N TRP A 147 -16.25 13.65 -3.51
CA TRP A 147 -15.27 14.46 -4.24
C TRP A 147 -13.96 14.66 -3.46
N GLU A 148 -14.03 14.67 -2.12
CA GLU A 148 -12.82 14.79 -1.29
C GLU A 148 -11.94 13.53 -1.44
N THR A 149 -12.54 12.34 -1.37
CA THR A 149 -11.83 11.09 -1.65
C THR A 149 -11.26 11.09 -3.08
N THR A 150 -12.02 11.56 -4.07
CA THR A 150 -11.57 11.61 -5.46
C THR A 150 -10.39 12.57 -5.66
N LYS A 151 -10.39 13.75 -5.03
CA LYS A 151 -9.23 14.67 -5.09
C LYS A 151 -7.94 14.02 -4.57
N LEU A 152 -8.03 13.29 -3.47
CA LEU A 152 -6.88 12.55 -2.94
C LEU A 152 -6.48 11.39 -3.84
N GLY A 153 -7.47 10.75 -4.45
CA GLY A 153 -7.25 9.75 -5.51
C GLY A 153 -6.50 10.31 -6.72
N LEU A 154 -6.70 11.58 -7.08
CA LEU A 154 -5.93 12.22 -8.15
C LEU A 154 -4.45 12.41 -7.76
N VAL A 155 -4.16 12.72 -6.49
CA VAL A 155 -2.77 12.79 -6.01
C VAL A 155 -2.13 11.40 -5.99
N LEU A 156 -2.85 10.40 -5.51
CA LEU A 156 -2.39 9.00 -5.58
C LEU A 156 -2.18 8.58 -7.04
N LEU A 157 -3.06 8.97 -7.95
CA LEU A 157 -2.94 8.67 -9.38
C LEU A 157 -1.63 9.23 -9.97
N LEU A 158 -1.23 10.44 -9.59
CA LEU A 158 0.05 11.02 -10.02
C LEU A 158 1.24 10.19 -9.53
N PHE A 159 1.21 9.73 -8.27
CA PHE A 159 2.22 8.83 -7.72
C PHE A 159 2.28 7.51 -8.49
N ILE A 160 1.13 6.88 -8.72
CA ILE A 160 1.03 5.60 -9.43
C ILE A 160 1.43 5.73 -10.91
N ILE A 161 1.10 6.85 -11.57
CA ILE A 161 1.60 7.16 -12.93
C ILE A 161 3.12 7.27 -12.91
N ALA A 162 3.69 7.99 -11.94
CA ALA A 162 5.15 8.10 -11.83
C ALA A 162 5.80 6.71 -11.68
N LEU A 163 5.29 5.82 -10.83
CA LEU A 163 5.77 4.44 -10.72
C LEU A 163 5.60 3.66 -12.02
N SER A 164 4.48 3.87 -12.74
CA SER A 164 4.20 3.17 -14.00
C SER A 164 5.21 3.48 -15.11
N TYR A 165 5.86 4.65 -15.06
CA TYR A 165 6.92 4.99 -16.00
C TYR A 165 8.32 4.75 -15.41
N ALA A 166 8.48 4.94 -14.10
CA ALA A 166 9.74 4.72 -13.41
C ALA A 166 10.27 3.29 -13.55
N VAL A 167 9.37 2.30 -13.68
CA VAL A 167 9.78 0.90 -13.85
C VAL A 167 10.66 0.66 -15.09
N TYR A 168 10.51 1.48 -16.12
CA TYR A 168 11.32 1.35 -17.36
C TYR A 168 12.72 1.96 -17.22
N GLU A 169 12.89 2.99 -16.39
CA GLU A 169 14.14 3.74 -16.26
C GLU A 169 14.91 3.39 -14.98
N GLN A 170 14.18 3.28 -13.85
CA GLN A 170 14.74 3.05 -12.52
C GLN A 170 14.58 1.60 -12.04
N GLY A 171 13.76 0.83 -12.75
CA GLY A 171 13.54 -0.58 -12.46
C GLY A 171 12.49 -0.85 -11.39
N LEU A 172 12.19 -2.14 -11.22
CA LEU A 172 11.14 -2.63 -10.33
C LEU A 172 11.44 -2.34 -8.85
N TRP A 173 12.71 -2.40 -8.45
CA TRP A 173 13.10 -2.21 -7.04
C TRP A 173 12.88 -0.79 -6.55
N PHE A 174 13.04 0.21 -7.44
CA PHE A 174 12.61 1.58 -7.15
C PHE A 174 11.11 1.63 -6.86
N CYS A 175 10.28 1.03 -7.70
CA CYS A 175 8.82 1.04 -7.56
C CYS A 175 8.37 0.35 -6.26
N ILE A 176 8.93 -0.83 -5.95
CA ILE A 176 8.66 -1.57 -4.72
C ILE A 176 9.01 -0.73 -3.50
N ALA A 177 10.19 -0.11 -3.49
CA ALA A 177 10.65 0.69 -2.37
C ALA A 177 9.82 1.96 -2.18
N ALA A 178 9.47 2.65 -3.28
CA ALA A 178 8.63 3.83 -3.24
C ALA A 178 7.22 3.51 -2.73
N HIS A 179 6.61 2.44 -3.23
CA HIS A 179 5.29 2.00 -2.78
C HIS A 179 5.32 1.59 -1.31
N ALA A 180 6.24 0.71 -0.91
CA ALA A 180 6.34 0.24 0.46
C ALA A 180 6.59 1.39 1.46
N SER A 181 7.44 2.35 1.13
CA SER A 181 7.72 3.49 2.01
C SER A 181 6.57 4.48 2.10
N TYR A 182 5.83 4.69 1.00
CA TYR A 182 4.58 5.45 0.98
C TYR A 182 3.55 4.82 1.92
N ASP A 183 3.27 3.54 1.76
CA ASP A 183 2.32 2.81 2.60
C ASP A 183 2.74 2.75 4.06
N PHE A 184 4.03 2.51 4.33
CA PHE A 184 4.56 2.50 5.69
C PHE A 184 4.26 3.82 6.41
N LEU A 185 4.52 4.94 5.75
CA LEU A 185 4.30 6.27 6.33
C LEU A 185 2.80 6.51 6.63
N LEU A 186 1.91 6.17 5.70
CA LEU A 186 0.47 6.34 5.90
C LEU A 186 -0.07 5.41 6.98
N LEU A 187 0.28 4.13 6.94
CA LEU A 187 -0.20 3.14 7.92
C LEU A 187 0.27 3.47 9.34
N ILE A 188 1.55 3.87 9.52
CA ILE A 188 2.05 4.21 10.85
C ILE A 188 1.42 5.49 11.38
N TRP A 189 1.17 6.47 10.51
CA TRP A 189 0.51 7.71 10.91
C TRP A 189 -0.95 7.46 11.29
N TRP A 190 -1.74 6.85 10.39
CA TRP A 190 -3.17 6.64 10.61
C TRP A 190 -3.47 5.64 11.73
N SER A 191 -2.61 4.65 11.96
CA SER A 191 -2.77 3.73 13.09
C SER A 191 -2.66 4.45 14.46
N ARG A 192 -1.91 5.56 14.51
CA ARG A 192 -1.65 6.35 15.72
C ARG A 192 -2.46 7.64 15.79
N TYR A 193 -3.08 8.04 14.70
CA TYR A 193 -3.85 9.27 14.62
C TYR A 193 -5.00 9.24 15.63
N LYS A 194 -5.05 10.25 16.52
CA LYS A 194 -6.17 10.47 17.44
C LYS A 194 -6.98 11.63 16.85
N PRO A 195 -8.23 11.42 16.40
CA PRO A 195 -9.08 12.55 16.04
C PRO A 195 -9.30 13.39 17.30
N ASP A 196 -9.09 14.69 17.18
CA ASP A 196 -9.50 15.63 18.21
C ASP A 196 -11.00 15.48 18.41
N HIS A 197 -11.42 15.35 19.68
CA HIS A 197 -12.83 15.20 20.09
C HIS A 197 -13.61 16.46 19.80
#